data_e2b8282ca1d40724d750853a4a017a12
#
_entry.id   e2b8282ca1d40724d750853a4a017a12
#
_cell.length_a   1.000
_cell.length_b   1.000
_cell.length_c   1.000
_cell.angle_alpha   90.00
_cell.angle_beta   90.00
_cell.angle_gamma   90.00
#
_symmetry.space_group_name_H-M   'P 1'
#
loop_
_entity.id
_entity.type
_entity.pdbx_description
1 polymer ?
#
loop_
_entity_poly.entity_id
_entity_poly.type
_entity_poly.pdbx_seq_one_letter_code
_entity_poly.pdbx_strand_id
1 'polypeptide(L)'
;MTYQQVLENARTCIGPYCKACNDCNGKVCRNTMPGPGAKGEGTGFIRNAEKWREICVNMDTICENSQVDTSFALFGRTFEIPAFAAPVGAMRLHYGDKYDDLTYNNILVRACTNAGILAFTGDGTDPKVVEGAAEALKANGGCGVPTIKPWDMDTIREKFALVQEAEPFAIAMDIDAAGLPFLQGLTPPAGSKSVEELKQIVSWAQRPFILKGIMTARGAEKALEAGASGIVVSNHGGRVLDHCPATAEVLPEIVDAVGGKLTILVDGAIRSGMDMFKALALGADAVLIGRPFVTTVYGGGEEGVQLYVQKLKAELADTMRMCGAHSLADIDRSMLYGF
;
A
#
# COMPACT_ATOMS: atom_id res chain seq x y z
N MET A 1 -24.71 0.99 6.30
CA MET A 1 -24.18 -0.35 5.90
C MET A 1 -23.18 -0.82 6.94
N THR A 2 -23.00 -2.14 7.19
CA THR A 2 -21.92 -2.70 8.01
C THR A 2 -20.77 -3.18 7.12
N TYR A 3 -19.55 -3.30 7.68
CA TYR A 3 -18.41 -3.84 6.92
C TYR A 3 -18.67 -5.28 6.42
N GLN A 4 -19.40 -6.10 7.19
CA GLN A 4 -19.79 -7.44 6.77
C GLN A 4 -20.72 -7.40 5.54
N GLN A 5 -21.69 -6.49 5.51
CA GLN A 5 -22.56 -6.29 4.35
C GLN A 5 -21.78 -5.81 3.12
N VAL A 6 -20.73 -4.97 3.32
CA VAL A 6 -19.84 -4.58 2.22
C VAL A 6 -19.15 -5.80 1.60
N LEU A 7 -18.65 -6.73 2.41
CA LEU A 7 -18.01 -7.95 1.90
C LEU A 7 -19.03 -8.87 1.18
N GLU A 8 -20.24 -9.00 1.71
CA GLU A 8 -21.34 -9.78 1.09
C GLU A 8 -21.70 -9.18 -0.27
N ASN A 9 -21.88 -7.88 -0.36
CA ASN A 9 -22.14 -7.19 -1.62
C ASN A 9 -20.97 -7.36 -2.61
N ALA A 10 -19.73 -7.24 -2.15
CA ALA A 10 -18.55 -7.44 -3.01
C ALA A 10 -18.56 -8.84 -3.66
N ARG A 11 -18.94 -9.89 -2.93
CA ARG A 11 -19.01 -11.27 -3.46
C ARG A 11 -19.95 -11.42 -4.65
N THR A 12 -20.95 -10.56 -4.77
CA THR A 12 -21.92 -10.62 -5.88
C THR A 12 -21.41 -10.01 -7.18
N CYS A 13 -20.33 -9.22 -7.13
CA CYS A 13 -19.90 -8.41 -8.27
C CYS A 13 -18.38 -8.39 -8.51
N ILE A 14 -17.59 -9.02 -7.64
CA ILE A 14 -16.13 -9.13 -7.81
C ILE A 14 -15.79 -10.53 -8.32
N GLY A 15 -14.86 -10.66 -9.24
CA GLY A 15 -14.45 -11.98 -9.73
C GLY A 15 -13.72 -11.91 -11.06
N PRO A 16 -13.42 -13.07 -11.65
CA PRO A 16 -13.71 -14.43 -11.13
C PRO A 16 -12.74 -14.87 -10.02
N TYR A 17 -11.61 -14.19 -9.86
CA TYR A 17 -10.49 -14.62 -9.03
C TYR A 17 -10.64 -14.26 -7.55
N CYS A 18 -11.03 -13.02 -7.24
CA CYS A 18 -11.26 -12.60 -5.86
C CYS A 18 -12.58 -13.17 -5.33
N LYS A 19 -12.59 -13.60 -4.07
CA LYS A 19 -13.78 -14.15 -3.40
C LYS A 19 -14.29 -13.26 -2.26
N ALA A 20 -13.72 -12.05 -2.10
CA ALA A 20 -14.02 -11.13 -0.99
C ALA A 20 -14.12 -11.87 0.35
N CYS A 21 -13.05 -12.61 0.69
CA CYS A 21 -12.99 -13.45 1.89
C CYS A 21 -13.10 -12.61 3.16
N ASN A 22 -13.75 -13.13 4.21
CA ASN A 22 -13.74 -12.52 5.52
C ASN A 22 -12.32 -12.39 6.08
N ASP A 23 -11.50 -13.41 5.82
CA ASP A 23 -10.07 -13.42 6.12
C ASP A 23 -9.27 -13.45 4.81
N CYS A 24 -8.77 -12.27 4.40
CA CYS A 24 -8.00 -12.12 3.18
C CYS A 24 -6.53 -12.48 3.42
N ASN A 25 -6.22 -13.78 3.48
CA ASN A 25 -4.91 -14.34 3.84
C ASN A 25 -4.15 -15.02 2.69
N GLY A 26 -4.67 -14.98 1.46
CA GLY A 26 -4.03 -15.56 0.28
C GLY A 26 -4.32 -17.04 0.02
N LYS A 27 -4.87 -17.79 0.98
CA LYS A 27 -5.06 -19.26 0.86
C LYS A 27 -6.06 -19.62 -0.25
N VAL A 28 -7.14 -18.86 -0.40
CA VAL A 28 -8.21 -19.15 -1.39
C VAL A 28 -7.79 -18.75 -2.80
N CYS A 29 -7.07 -17.64 -2.96
CA CYS A 29 -6.71 -17.10 -4.27
C CYS A 29 -5.25 -17.36 -4.66
N ARG A 30 -4.53 -18.23 -3.97
CA ARG A 30 -3.21 -18.65 -4.43
C ARG A 30 -3.29 -19.21 -5.85
N ASN A 31 -2.28 -19.02 -6.66
CA ASN A 31 -2.21 -19.47 -8.06
C ASN A 31 -3.28 -18.85 -9.00
N THR A 32 -3.89 -17.72 -8.64
CA THR A 32 -4.88 -17.02 -9.48
C THR A 32 -4.28 -15.78 -10.16
N MET A 33 -3.05 -15.86 -10.67
CA MET A 33 -2.51 -14.82 -11.54
C MET A 33 -3.17 -14.94 -12.94
N PRO A 34 -3.59 -13.85 -13.56
CA PRO A 34 -3.40 -12.43 -13.22
C PRO A 34 -4.33 -11.86 -12.15
N GLY A 35 -5.19 -12.63 -11.52
CA GLY A 35 -6.06 -12.17 -10.42
C GLY A 35 -5.28 -11.69 -9.18
N PRO A 36 -5.93 -11.51 -8.02
CA PRO A 36 -5.30 -10.95 -6.82
C PRO A 36 -4.36 -11.91 -6.08
N GLY A 37 -4.11 -13.10 -6.63
CA GLY A 37 -3.24 -14.11 -6.04
C GLY A 37 -1.75 -13.77 -6.07
N ALA A 38 -0.93 -14.70 -5.61
CA ALA A 38 0.51 -14.59 -5.61
C ALA A 38 1.16 -15.46 -6.71
N LYS A 39 2.42 -15.21 -7.01
CA LYS A 39 3.23 -15.94 -7.99
C LYS A 39 3.61 -17.34 -7.46
N GLY A 40 3.88 -18.28 -8.34
CA GLY A 40 4.34 -19.62 -7.99
C GLY A 40 3.32 -20.39 -7.15
N GLU A 41 3.74 -20.94 -6.02
CA GLU A 41 2.88 -21.67 -5.09
C GLU A 41 2.02 -20.75 -4.21
N GLY A 42 2.24 -19.43 -4.29
CA GLY A 42 1.49 -18.43 -3.54
C GLY A 42 1.95 -18.27 -2.09
N THR A 43 3.14 -18.76 -1.76
CA THR A 43 3.65 -18.75 -0.39
C THR A 43 3.89 -17.35 0.15
N GLY A 44 4.34 -16.40 -0.69
CA GLY A 44 4.64 -15.04 -0.26
C GLY A 44 3.43 -14.28 0.31
N PHE A 45 2.23 -14.47 -0.25
CA PHE A 45 1.02 -13.84 0.31
C PHE A 45 0.62 -14.48 1.64
N ILE A 46 0.62 -15.81 1.68
CA ILE A 46 0.26 -16.56 2.89
C ILE A 46 1.23 -16.24 4.03
N ARG A 47 2.54 -16.26 3.76
CA ARG A 47 3.58 -15.90 4.73
C ARG A 47 3.42 -14.48 5.28
N ASN A 48 3.12 -13.49 4.44
CA ASN A 48 2.83 -12.13 4.91
C ASN A 48 1.71 -12.16 5.97
N ALA A 49 0.60 -12.86 5.69
CA ALA A 49 -0.53 -12.91 6.62
C ALA A 49 -0.20 -13.66 7.91
N GLU A 50 0.55 -14.75 7.83
CA GLU A 50 0.93 -15.56 8.98
C GLU A 50 1.92 -14.82 9.89
N LYS A 51 2.93 -14.15 9.32
CA LYS A 51 3.95 -13.44 10.10
C LYS A 51 3.39 -12.24 10.88
N TRP A 52 2.45 -11.48 10.33
CA TRP A 52 1.76 -10.46 11.13
C TRP A 52 0.97 -11.05 12.30
N ARG A 53 0.43 -12.27 12.19
CA ARG A 53 -0.32 -12.93 13.25
C ARG A 53 0.56 -13.52 14.36
N GLU A 54 1.77 -13.91 14.02
CA GLU A 54 2.75 -14.43 15.00
C GLU A 54 3.23 -13.34 15.97
N ILE A 55 3.20 -12.06 15.56
CA ILE A 55 3.57 -10.95 16.42
C ILE A 55 2.45 -10.70 17.43
N CYS A 56 2.79 -10.77 18.72
CA CYS A 56 1.87 -10.45 19.81
C CYS A 56 2.18 -9.05 20.36
N VAL A 57 1.15 -8.38 20.90
CA VAL A 57 1.28 -7.07 21.54
C VAL A 57 1.28 -7.21 23.07
N ASN A 58 2.07 -6.39 23.75
CA ASN A 58 2.12 -6.32 25.19
C ASN A 58 1.00 -5.41 25.68
N MET A 59 0.05 -5.97 26.42
CA MET A 59 -1.01 -5.19 27.05
C MET A 59 -0.44 -4.51 28.31
N ASP A 60 -0.52 -3.18 28.35
CA ASP A 60 -0.21 -2.37 29.53
C ASP A 60 -1.24 -1.24 29.69
N THR A 61 -2.07 -1.34 30.72
CA THR A 61 -3.13 -0.36 31.00
C THR A 61 -2.87 0.44 32.28
N ILE A 62 -1.66 0.34 32.84
CA ILE A 62 -1.26 1.18 33.96
C ILE A 62 -0.67 2.49 33.42
N CYS A 63 -1.55 3.34 32.91
CA CYS A 63 -1.23 4.62 32.30
C CYS A 63 -2.33 5.66 32.56
N GLU A 64 -2.08 6.91 32.19
CA GLU A 64 -3.09 7.97 32.28
C GLU A 64 -4.28 7.66 31.34
N ASN A 65 -5.50 7.89 31.81
CA ASN A 65 -6.70 7.77 31.00
C ASN A 65 -6.92 9.05 30.18
N SER A 66 -6.20 9.18 29.07
CA SER A 66 -6.30 10.32 28.16
C SER A 66 -6.84 9.91 26.78
N GLN A 67 -7.18 10.90 25.97
CA GLN A 67 -7.61 10.65 24.59
C GLN A 67 -6.42 10.17 23.74
N VAL A 68 -6.70 9.26 22.81
CA VAL A 68 -5.72 8.74 21.85
C VAL A 68 -5.78 9.58 20.58
N ASP A 69 -4.62 10.06 20.15
CA ASP A 69 -4.43 10.74 18.87
C ASP A 69 -3.81 9.78 17.85
N THR A 70 -4.54 9.49 16.79
CA THR A 70 -4.11 8.65 15.66
C THR A 70 -3.62 9.45 14.47
N SER A 71 -3.54 10.79 14.57
CA SER A 71 -3.16 11.66 13.47
C SER A 71 -1.71 11.44 13.05
N PHE A 72 -1.45 11.51 11.74
CA PHE A 72 -0.17 11.24 11.12
C PHE A 72 0.26 12.35 10.18
N ALA A 73 1.46 12.87 10.34
CA ALA A 73 2.03 13.88 9.46
C ALA A 73 2.96 13.25 8.42
N LEU A 74 2.73 13.55 7.14
CA LEU A 74 3.57 13.11 6.02
C LEU A 74 3.76 14.26 5.02
N PHE A 75 5.00 14.58 4.66
CA PHE A 75 5.37 15.60 3.67
C PHE A 75 4.58 16.92 3.81
N GLY A 76 4.41 17.39 5.05
CA GLY A 76 3.74 18.65 5.37
C GLY A 76 2.20 18.60 5.42
N ARG A 77 1.59 17.44 5.30
CA ARG A 77 0.13 17.25 5.43
C ARG A 77 -0.20 16.29 6.58
N THR A 78 -1.28 16.56 7.30
CA THR A 78 -1.78 15.70 8.37
C THR A 78 -2.93 14.82 7.88
N PHE A 79 -2.94 13.56 8.28
CA PHE A 79 -3.93 12.52 7.97
C PHE A 79 -4.55 11.99 9.25
N GLU A 80 -5.75 11.41 9.15
CA GLU A 80 -6.52 10.88 10.27
C GLU A 80 -5.89 9.62 10.90
N ILE A 81 -5.18 8.82 10.10
CA ILE A 81 -4.48 7.60 10.51
C ILE A 81 -3.25 7.37 9.61
N PRO A 82 -2.23 6.64 10.07
CA PRO A 82 -1.05 6.29 9.27
C PRO A 82 -1.31 5.11 8.32
N ALA A 83 -2.40 5.19 7.56
CA ALA A 83 -2.76 4.15 6.59
C ALA A 83 -3.30 4.75 5.29
N PHE A 84 -2.88 4.17 4.16
CA PHE A 84 -3.27 4.63 2.83
C PHE A 84 -3.69 3.45 1.94
N ALA A 85 -4.53 3.70 0.93
CA ALA A 85 -4.84 2.68 -0.05
C ALA A 85 -3.62 2.41 -0.94
N ALA A 86 -3.22 1.14 -1.06
CA ALA A 86 -2.10 0.72 -1.91
C ALA A 86 -2.46 0.75 -3.40
N PRO A 87 -1.47 0.90 -4.30
CA PRO A 87 -1.71 0.98 -5.72
C PRO A 87 -2.26 -0.35 -6.28
N VAL A 88 -3.38 -0.25 -6.99
CA VAL A 88 -3.99 -1.34 -7.76
C VAL A 88 -4.43 -0.78 -9.11
N GLY A 89 -4.06 -1.44 -10.19
CA GLY A 89 -4.45 -1.09 -11.56
C GLY A 89 -4.94 -2.30 -12.31
N ALA A 90 -5.33 -2.09 -13.57
CA ALA A 90 -5.91 -3.12 -14.46
C ALA A 90 -7.12 -3.83 -13.83
N MET A 91 -8.08 -3.04 -13.38
CA MET A 91 -9.22 -3.50 -12.58
C MET A 91 -10.01 -4.61 -13.26
N ARG A 92 -10.32 -4.46 -14.55
CA ARG A 92 -11.06 -5.49 -15.32
C ARG A 92 -10.30 -6.81 -15.38
N LEU A 93 -8.98 -6.75 -15.57
CA LEU A 93 -8.12 -7.95 -15.64
C LEU A 93 -8.10 -8.71 -14.30
N HIS A 94 -8.07 -7.99 -13.17
CA HIS A 94 -7.83 -8.60 -11.86
C HIS A 94 -9.10 -8.89 -11.06
N TYR A 95 -10.14 -8.06 -11.24
CA TYR A 95 -11.32 -8.05 -10.35
C TYR A 95 -12.67 -8.12 -11.06
N GLY A 96 -12.69 -8.15 -12.42
CA GLY A 96 -13.90 -8.27 -13.22
C GLY A 96 -14.47 -6.95 -13.72
N ASP A 97 -15.56 -7.02 -14.50
CA ASP A 97 -16.00 -5.96 -15.40
C ASP A 97 -16.82 -4.84 -14.74
N LYS A 98 -17.08 -4.90 -13.43
CA LYS A 98 -17.91 -3.91 -12.74
C LYS A 98 -17.35 -2.51 -12.85
N TYR A 99 -16.03 -2.36 -12.70
CA TYR A 99 -15.32 -1.08 -12.78
C TYR A 99 -14.13 -1.17 -13.74
N ASP A 100 -13.92 -0.12 -14.52
CA ASP A 100 -12.66 0.19 -15.15
C ASP A 100 -11.76 1.00 -14.20
N ASP A 101 -10.53 1.27 -14.62
CA ASP A 101 -9.56 1.97 -13.78
C ASP A 101 -9.97 3.41 -13.48
N LEU A 102 -10.59 4.12 -14.42
CA LEU A 102 -11.08 5.48 -14.21
C LEU A 102 -12.17 5.51 -13.13
N THR A 103 -13.20 4.69 -13.29
CA THR A 103 -14.34 4.64 -12.35
C THR A 103 -13.89 4.19 -10.96
N TYR A 104 -13.05 3.15 -10.90
CA TYR A 104 -12.50 2.66 -9.65
C TYR A 104 -11.69 3.74 -8.91
N ASN A 105 -10.75 4.40 -9.61
CA ASN A 105 -9.91 5.41 -9.01
C ASN A 105 -10.70 6.66 -8.59
N ASN A 106 -11.71 7.09 -9.36
CA ASN A 106 -12.59 8.19 -8.95
C ASN A 106 -13.30 7.93 -7.63
N ILE A 107 -13.82 6.70 -7.43
CA ILE A 107 -14.46 6.31 -6.17
C ILE A 107 -13.40 6.25 -5.06
N LEU A 108 -12.28 5.56 -5.29
CA LEU A 108 -11.26 5.33 -4.27
C LEU A 108 -10.60 6.64 -3.80
N VAL A 109 -10.11 7.45 -4.74
CA VAL A 109 -9.39 8.70 -4.42
C VAL A 109 -10.30 9.66 -3.66
N ARG A 110 -11.53 9.86 -4.14
CA ARG A 110 -12.51 10.73 -3.47
C ARG A 110 -12.87 10.23 -2.08
N ALA A 111 -13.15 8.93 -1.94
CA ALA A 111 -13.51 8.35 -0.65
C ALA A 111 -12.36 8.40 0.36
N CYS A 112 -11.13 8.12 -0.06
CA CYS A 112 -9.93 8.23 0.78
C CYS A 112 -9.69 9.68 1.22
N THR A 113 -9.80 10.64 0.29
CA THR A 113 -9.67 12.08 0.59
C THR A 113 -10.70 12.53 1.61
N ASN A 114 -11.97 12.14 1.44
CA ASN A 114 -13.06 12.46 2.36
C ASN A 114 -12.90 11.78 3.74
N ALA A 115 -12.21 10.64 3.78
CA ALA A 115 -11.89 9.92 5.02
C ALA A 115 -10.57 10.41 5.67
N GLY A 116 -9.93 11.44 5.14
CA GLY A 116 -8.71 12.02 5.68
C GLY A 116 -7.44 11.18 5.47
N ILE A 117 -7.42 10.32 4.44
CA ILE A 117 -6.26 9.54 4.01
C ILE A 117 -5.97 9.74 2.52
N LEU A 118 -4.93 9.11 1.98
CA LEU A 118 -4.60 9.11 0.55
C LEU A 118 -4.86 7.76 -0.12
N ALA A 119 -5.02 7.80 -1.45
CA ALA A 119 -4.95 6.63 -2.31
C ALA A 119 -3.68 6.68 -3.17
N PHE A 120 -2.94 5.57 -3.22
CA PHE A 120 -1.98 5.31 -4.27
C PHE A 120 -2.74 4.68 -5.44
N THR A 121 -2.54 5.20 -6.65
CA THR A 121 -3.16 4.65 -7.86
C THR A 121 -2.17 3.79 -8.62
N GLY A 122 -2.67 2.83 -9.41
CA GLY A 122 -1.82 1.90 -10.13
C GLY A 122 -1.51 2.33 -11.57
N ASP A 123 -0.61 1.56 -12.19
CA ASP A 123 -0.23 1.62 -13.60
C ASP A 123 -0.34 0.22 -14.22
N GLY A 124 -0.43 0.13 -15.52
CA GLY A 124 -0.60 -1.13 -16.26
C GLY A 124 -0.04 -1.07 -17.68
N THR A 125 -0.20 -2.18 -18.41
CA THR A 125 0.20 -2.31 -19.82
C THR A 125 -0.72 -1.54 -20.77
N ASP A 126 -2.00 -1.39 -20.39
CA ASP A 126 -2.94 -0.54 -21.12
C ASP A 126 -2.73 0.91 -20.67
N PRO A 127 -2.43 1.85 -21.59
CA PRO A 127 -2.28 3.27 -21.26
C PRO A 127 -3.48 3.86 -20.50
N LYS A 128 -4.68 3.36 -20.73
CA LYS A 128 -5.91 3.79 -20.05
C LYS A 128 -5.86 3.61 -18.52
N VAL A 129 -5.01 2.73 -18.02
CA VAL A 129 -4.85 2.51 -16.57
C VAL A 129 -4.25 3.74 -15.91
N VAL A 130 -3.13 4.26 -16.44
CA VAL A 130 -2.47 5.45 -15.90
C VAL A 130 -3.21 6.73 -16.27
N GLU A 131 -3.82 6.80 -17.47
CA GLU A 131 -4.67 7.92 -17.88
C GLU A 131 -5.87 8.08 -16.94
N GLY A 132 -6.61 6.99 -16.67
CA GLY A 132 -7.73 7.00 -15.73
C GLY A 132 -7.30 7.32 -14.30
N ALA A 133 -6.11 6.90 -13.87
CA ALA A 133 -5.54 7.28 -12.59
C ALA A 133 -5.24 8.79 -12.53
N ALA A 134 -4.59 9.36 -13.56
CA ALA A 134 -4.26 10.78 -13.63
C ALA A 134 -5.53 11.65 -13.66
N GLU A 135 -6.54 11.26 -14.43
CA GLU A 135 -7.83 11.96 -14.51
C GLU A 135 -8.56 11.94 -13.14
N ALA A 136 -8.60 10.80 -12.46
CA ALA A 136 -9.18 10.69 -11.13
C ALA A 136 -8.46 11.56 -10.10
N LEU A 137 -7.13 11.62 -10.14
CA LEU A 137 -6.32 12.49 -9.27
C LEU A 137 -6.63 13.96 -9.55
N LYS A 138 -6.65 14.37 -10.82
CA LYS A 138 -6.97 15.74 -11.24
C LYS A 138 -8.37 16.16 -10.78
N ALA A 139 -9.36 15.29 -10.94
CA ALA A 139 -10.74 15.55 -10.50
C ALA A 139 -10.87 15.68 -8.97
N ASN A 140 -9.91 15.19 -8.20
CA ASN A 140 -9.88 15.24 -6.74
C ASN A 140 -8.74 16.14 -6.19
N GLY A 141 -8.31 17.15 -6.95
CA GLY A 141 -7.34 18.17 -6.51
C GLY A 141 -5.94 17.61 -6.21
N GLY A 142 -5.51 16.59 -6.93
CA GLY A 142 -4.19 15.96 -6.75
C GLY A 142 -4.04 15.15 -5.45
N CYS A 143 -5.13 14.89 -4.72
CA CYS A 143 -5.10 14.18 -3.43
C CYS A 143 -4.83 12.69 -3.60
N GLY A 144 -3.60 12.30 -4.00
CA GLY A 144 -3.17 10.92 -4.11
C GLY A 144 -1.75 10.79 -4.64
N VAL A 145 -1.33 9.55 -4.85
CA VAL A 145 0.05 9.18 -5.25
C VAL A 145 -0.02 8.23 -6.43
N PRO A 146 0.21 8.72 -7.68
CA PRO A 146 0.32 7.82 -8.82
C PRO A 146 1.57 6.95 -8.68
N THR A 147 1.42 5.65 -8.92
CA THR A 147 2.51 4.68 -8.83
C THR A 147 2.81 4.14 -10.21
N ILE A 148 3.95 4.51 -10.78
CA ILE A 148 4.38 4.17 -12.12
C ILE A 148 5.27 2.91 -12.08
N LYS A 149 5.08 2.01 -13.03
CA LYS A 149 5.92 0.81 -13.17
C LYS A 149 7.31 1.15 -13.72
N PRO A 150 8.31 0.26 -13.49
CA PRO A 150 9.69 0.49 -13.92
C PRO A 150 9.88 0.22 -15.42
N TRP A 151 9.15 0.93 -16.28
CA TRP A 151 9.28 0.91 -17.74
C TRP A 151 10.68 1.36 -18.20
N ASP A 152 10.96 1.38 -19.50
CA ASP A 152 12.12 2.10 -20.00
C ASP A 152 12.05 3.60 -19.67
N MET A 153 13.18 4.29 -19.77
CA MET A 153 13.33 5.67 -19.29
C MET A 153 12.43 6.66 -20.03
N ASP A 154 12.20 6.45 -21.33
CA ASP A 154 11.37 7.33 -22.14
C ASP A 154 9.90 7.19 -21.73
N THR A 155 9.40 5.97 -21.60
CA THR A 155 8.05 5.67 -21.13
C THR A 155 7.81 6.21 -19.71
N ILE A 156 8.77 6.07 -18.79
CA ILE A 156 8.68 6.66 -17.45
C ILE A 156 8.51 8.17 -17.53
N ARG A 157 9.30 8.83 -18.37
CA ARG A 157 9.27 10.28 -18.53
C ARG A 157 7.92 10.77 -19.07
N GLU A 158 7.39 10.08 -20.07
CA GLU A 158 6.06 10.36 -20.64
C GLU A 158 4.96 10.21 -19.58
N LYS A 159 4.96 9.10 -18.83
CA LYS A 159 3.97 8.85 -17.77
C LYS A 159 4.10 9.86 -16.61
N PHE A 160 5.33 10.27 -16.26
CA PHE A 160 5.53 11.32 -15.25
C PHE A 160 4.92 12.65 -15.70
N ALA A 161 5.16 13.05 -16.97
CA ALA A 161 4.56 14.27 -17.51
C ALA A 161 3.03 14.24 -17.42
N LEU A 162 2.41 13.10 -17.77
CA LEU A 162 0.98 12.91 -17.68
C LEU A 162 0.45 13.03 -16.24
N VAL A 163 1.05 12.32 -15.28
CA VAL A 163 0.53 12.34 -13.90
C VAL A 163 0.83 13.66 -13.18
N GLN A 164 1.87 14.39 -13.57
CA GLN A 164 2.20 15.69 -13.01
C GLN A 164 1.16 16.77 -13.32
N GLU A 165 0.41 16.64 -14.43
CA GLU A 165 -0.70 17.55 -14.74
C GLU A 165 -1.82 17.53 -13.68
N ALA A 166 -1.92 16.44 -12.92
CA ALA A 166 -2.86 16.32 -11.81
C ALA A 166 -2.34 16.94 -10.50
N GLU A 167 -1.14 17.49 -10.48
CA GLU A 167 -0.48 18.04 -9.29
C GLU A 167 -0.53 17.10 -8.07
N PRO A 168 -0.08 15.81 -8.19
CA PRO A 168 -0.25 14.82 -7.14
C PRO A 168 0.53 15.17 -5.88
N PHE A 169 0.08 14.64 -4.73
CA PHE A 169 0.73 14.82 -3.43
C PHE A 169 2.21 14.34 -3.42
N ALA A 170 2.45 13.18 -4.04
CA ALA A 170 3.76 12.58 -4.25
C ALA A 170 3.70 11.69 -5.50
N ILE A 171 4.82 11.20 -5.99
CA ILE A 171 4.89 10.19 -7.05
C ILE A 171 5.58 8.95 -6.49
N ALA A 172 5.10 7.75 -6.87
CA ALA A 172 5.73 6.50 -6.50
C ALA A 172 6.13 5.66 -7.71
N MET A 173 7.06 4.73 -7.50
CA MET A 173 7.40 3.67 -8.45
C MET A 173 7.43 2.33 -7.74
N ASP A 174 6.73 1.33 -8.27
CA ASP A 174 6.82 -0.05 -7.82
C ASP A 174 7.93 -0.79 -8.57
N ILE A 175 9.19 -0.61 -8.12
CA ILE A 175 10.39 -1.15 -8.78
C ILE A 175 10.37 -2.68 -8.89
N ASP A 176 9.73 -3.35 -7.95
CA ASP A 176 9.57 -4.80 -7.91
C ASP A 176 8.60 -5.33 -8.99
N ALA A 177 7.80 -4.45 -9.61
CA ALA A 177 6.93 -4.83 -10.72
C ALA A 177 7.70 -5.35 -11.94
N ALA A 178 9.00 -5.11 -12.03
CA ALA A 178 9.90 -5.79 -12.97
C ALA A 178 9.77 -7.34 -12.93
N GLY A 179 9.38 -7.90 -11.78
CA GLY A 179 9.15 -9.34 -11.59
C GLY A 179 7.74 -9.85 -11.94
N LEU A 180 6.82 -8.97 -12.36
CA LEU A 180 5.46 -9.38 -12.73
C LEU A 180 5.48 -10.18 -14.05
N PRO A 181 4.89 -11.39 -14.08
CA PRO A 181 4.98 -12.27 -15.25
C PRO A 181 4.42 -11.66 -16.54
N PHE A 182 3.38 -10.83 -16.42
CA PHE A 182 2.72 -10.21 -17.57
C PHE A 182 3.39 -8.93 -18.06
N LEU A 183 4.50 -8.49 -17.46
CA LEU A 183 5.33 -7.39 -17.93
C LEU A 183 6.59 -7.87 -18.65
N GLN A 184 6.91 -9.16 -18.57
CA GLN A 184 8.08 -9.72 -19.22
C GLN A 184 7.87 -9.82 -20.72
N GLY A 185 8.86 -9.37 -21.51
CA GLY A 185 8.83 -9.46 -22.97
C GLY A 185 7.87 -8.50 -23.67
N LEU A 186 7.35 -7.51 -22.97
CA LEU A 186 6.48 -6.47 -23.55
C LEU A 186 7.27 -5.36 -24.22
N THR A 187 6.56 -4.56 -25.02
CA THR A 187 7.03 -3.29 -25.57
C THR A 187 6.03 -2.21 -25.14
N PRO A 188 6.43 -1.18 -24.37
CA PRO A 188 7.80 -0.94 -23.86
C PRO A 188 8.23 -1.96 -22.80
N PRO A 189 9.53 -2.22 -22.63
CA PRO A 189 10.02 -3.16 -21.63
C PRO A 189 9.97 -2.57 -20.22
N ALA A 190 9.62 -3.39 -19.23
CA ALA A 190 9.78 -3.09 -17.83
C ALA A 190 10.94 -3.89 -17.24
N GLY A 191 11.74 -3.28 -16.37
CA GLY A 191 12.92 -3.94 -15.81
C GLY A 191 13.51 -3.22 -14.60
N SER A 192 14.56 -3.82 -14.03
CA SER A 192 15.31 -3.24 -12.93
C SER A 192 15.92 -1.88 -13.31
N LYS A 193 16.20 -1.05 -12.29
CA LYS A 193 16.86 0.25 -12.47
C LYS A 193 18.12 0.30 -11.60
N SER A 194 19.18 0.87 -12.16
CA SER A 194 20.39 1.23 -11.42
C SER A 194 20.13 2.42 -10.49
N VAL A 195 21.04 2.66 -9.55
CA VAL A 195 20.95 3.84 -8.67
C VAL A 195 21.02 5.13 -9.49
N GLU A 196 21.84 5.18 -10.54
CA GLU A 196 21.97 6.33 -11.43
C GLU A 196 20.70 6.61 -12.22
N GLU A 197 20.03 5.59 -12.75
CA GLU A 197 18.71 5.73 -13.37
C GLU A 197 17.66 6.20 -12.38
N LEU A 198 17.69 5.66 -11.15
CA LEU A 198 16.78 6.12 -10.09
C LEU A 198 17.03 7.58 -9.70
N LYS A 199 18.28 8.06 -9.63
CA LYS A 199 18.60 9.48 -9.42
C LYS A 199 17.97 10.36 -10.49
N GLN A 200 18.02 9.95 -11.75
CA GLN A 200 17.38 10.66 -12.86
C GLN A 200 15.85 10.67 -12.69
N ILE A 201 15.24 9.53 -12.40
CA ILE A 201 13.79 9.39 -12.19
C ILE A 201 13.35 10.27 -11.02
N VAL A 202 14.06 10.26 -9.91
CA VAL A 202 13.79 11.13 -8.74
C VAL A 202 13.83 12.61 -9.15
N SER A 203 14.82 13.01 -9.97
CA SER A 203 14.92 14.41 -10.42
C SER A 203 13.75 14.85 -11.30
N TRP A 204 13.11 13.93 -12.02
CA TRP A 204 11.93 14.21 -12.84
C TRP A 204 10.65 14.34 -12.03
N ALA A 205 10.59 13.73 -10.84
CA ALA A 205 9.36 13.71 -10.03
C ALA A 205 8.89 15.11 -9.58
N GLN A 206 9.83 16.05 -9.33
CA GLN A 206 9.55 17.42 -8.85
C GLN A 206 8.65 17.50 -7.59
N ARG A 207 8.46 16.36 -6.92
CA ARG A 207 7.63 16.14 -5.73
C ARG A 207 8.27 15.04 -4.89
N PRO A 208 7.86 14.81 -3.64
CA PRO A 208 8.33 13.67 -2.88
C PRO A 208 8.20 12.37 -3.70
N PHE A 209 9.28 11.60 -3.79
CA PHE A 209 9.31 10.35 -4.56
C PHE A 209 9.42 9.15 -3.62
N ILE A 210 8.54 8.17 -3.79
CA ILE A 210 8.45 6.96 -2.97
C ILE A 210 8.80 5.74 -3.81
N LEU A 211 9.81 4.98 -3.39
CA LEU A 211 10.20 3.75 -4.07
C LEU A 211 9.61 2.52 -3.38
N LYS A 212 8.68 1.83 -4.05
CA LYS A 212 7.98 0.65 -3.54
C LYS A 212 8.63 -0.65 -4.03
N GLY A 213 8.62 -1.69 -3.19
CA GLY A 213 9.16 -3.01 -3.53
C GLY A 213 10.52 -3.27 -2.90
N ILE A 214 10.80 -2.64 -1.75
CA ILE A 214 12.06 -2.76 -1.04
C ILE A 214 11.94 -3.86 0.02
N MET A 215 12.83 -4.87 -0.06
CA MET A 215 12.80 -6.05 0.81
C MET A 215 14.14 -6.33 1.51
N THR A 216 15.11 -5.42 1.41
CA THR A 216 16.42 -5.58 2.07
C THR A 216 16.96 -4.24 2.56
N ALA A 217 17.77 -4.25 3.63
CA ALA A 217 18.49 -3.07 4.11
C ALA A 217 19.33 -2.41 3.01
N ARG A 218 20.07 -3.21 2.24
CA ARG A 218 20.85 -2.72 1.10
C ARG A 218 20.00 -2.07 0.00
N GLY A 219 18.78 -2.58 -0.22
CA GLY A 219 17.83 -1.96 -1.16
C GLY A 219 17.36 -0.60 -0.67
N ALA A 220 17.11 -0.47 0.64
CA ALA A 220 16.74 0.78 1.27
C ALA A 220 17.86 1.81 1.24
N GLU A 221 19.11 1.41 1.50
CA GLU A 221 20.30 2.26 1.36
C GLU A 221 20.46 2.79 -0.07
N LYS A 222 20.25 1.96 -1.09
CA LYS A 222 20.26 2.39 -2.48
C LYS A 222 19.13 3.36 -2.82
N ALA A 223 17.94 3.17 -2.25
CA ALA A 223 16.84 4.11 -2.42
C ALA A 223 17.18 5.49 -1.79
N LEU A 224 17.80 5.49 -0.60
CA LEU A 224 18.32 6.69 0.04
C LEU A 224 19.40 7.38 -0.82
N GLU A 225 20.36 6.60 -1.34
CA GLU A 225 21.41 7.11 -2.23
C GLU A 225 20.84 7.71 -3.52
N ALA A 226 19.76 7.15 -4.05
CA ALA A 226 19.06 7.66 -5.22
C ALA A 226 18.28 8.96 -4.94
N GLY A 227 18.11 9.37 -3.67
CA GLY A 227 17.40 10.58 -3.28
C GLY A 227 15.89 10.39 -3.12
N ALA A 228 15.42 9.16 -2.92
CA ALA A 228 14.01 8.92 -2.59
C ALA A 228 13.62 9.63 -1.28
N SER A 229 12.40 10.13 -1.20
CA SER A 229 11.83 10.73 0.02
C SER A 229 11.26 9.68 0.97
N GLY A 230 10.92 8.51 0.44
CA GLY A 230 10.41 7.38 1.20
C GLY A 230 10.49 6.08 0.44
N ILE A 231 10.27 4.99 1.17
CA ILE A 231 10.19 3.63 0.62
C ILE A 231 8.92 2.93 1.09
N VAL A 232 8.49 1.93 0.32
CA VAL A 232 7.51 0.96 0.81
C VAL A 232 8.20 -0.40 0.91
N VAL A 233 8.30 -0.92 2.12
CA VAL A 233 8.70 -2.31 2.37
C VAL A 233 7.59 -3.22 1.86
N SER A 234 7.85 -3.92 0.77
CA SER A 234 6.83 -4.61 0.00
C SER A 234 7.42 -5.74 -0.84
N ASN A 235 6.78 -6.90 -0.81
CA ASN A 235 7.00 -8.00 -1.75
C ASN A 235 5.85 -8.10 -2.77
N HIS A 236 5.15 -6.98 -3.03
CA HIS A 236 4.01 -6.88 -3.93
C HIS A 236 2.86 -7.85 -3.58
N GLY A 237 2.73 -8.18 -2.27
CA GLY A 237 1.77 -9.18 -1.83
C GLY A 237 2.04 -10.60 -2.37
N GLY A 238 3.32 -10.93 -2.60
CA GLY A 238 3.76 -12.22 -3.13
C GLY A 238 3.64 -12.36 -4.66
N ARG A 239 3.40 -11.27 -5.39
CA ARG A 239 3.07 -11.32 -6.84
C ARG A 239 4.30 -11.33 -7.76
N VAL A 240 5.46 -10.90 -7.29
CA VAL A 240 6.67 -10.68 -8.09
C VAL A 240 7.71 -11.79 -7.95
N LEU A 241 7.85 -12.32 -6.75
CA LEU A 241 8.76 -13.42 -6.44
C LEU A 241 8.14 -14.31 -5.36
N ASP A 242 8.12 -15.62 -5.56
CA ASP A 242 7.69 -16.57 -4.53
C ASP A 242 8.84 -16.87 -3.55
N HIS A 243 8.55 -17.47 -2.41
CA HIS A 243 9.51 -17.80 -1.36
C HIS A 243 10.29 -16.60 -0.79
N CYS A 244 9.81 -15.38 -0.98
CA CYS A 244 10.33 -14.21 -0.28
C CYS A 244 9.96 -14.24 1.20
N PRO A 245 10.80 -13.66 2.09
CA PRO A 245 10.37 -13.37 3.45
C PRO A 245 9.12 -12.48 3.47
N ALA A 246 8.39 -12.50 4.57
CA ALA A 246 7.30 -11.56 4.79
C ALA A 246 7.84 -10.16 5.07
N THR A 247 7.02 -9.15 4.77
CA THR A 247 7.38 -7.75 5.05
C THR A 247 7.59 -7.49 6.54
N ALA A 248 6.83 -8.15 7.42
CA ALA A 248 7.02 -8.11 8.86
C ALA A 248 8.40 -8.63 9.33
N GLU A 249 8.99 -9.57 8.59
CA GLU A 249 10.28 -10.17 8.97
C GLU A 249 11.48 -9.29 8.62
N VAL A 250 11.38 -8.53 7.52
CA VAL A 250 12.50 -7.69 7.03
C VAL A 250 12.39 -6.23 7.49
N LEU A 251 11.20 -5.81 7.96
CA LEU A 251 10.96 -4.42 8.35
C LEU A 251 11.94 -3.92 9.42
N PRO A 252 12.22 -4.66 10.53
CA PRO A 252 13.13 -4.18 11.57
C PRO A 252 14.54 -3.89 11.04
N GLU A 253 15.11 -4.80 10.23
CA GLU A 253 16.44 -4.62 9.64
C GLU A 253 16.50 -3.40 8.71
N ILE A 254 15.46 -3.17 7.93
CA ILE A 254 15.34 -2.01 7.03
C ILE A 254 15.25 -0.71 7.85
N VAL A 255 14.44 -0.70 8.90
CA VAL A 255 14.32 0.45 9.82
C VAL A 255 15.66 0.77 10.48
N ASP A 256 16.39 -0.24 10.96
CA ASP A 256 17.69 -0.05 11.59
C ASP A 256 18.73 0.54 10.62
N ALA A 257 18.63 0.24 9.32
CA ALA A 257 19.55 0.75 8.29
C ALA A 257 19.27 2.22 7.89
N VAL A 258 18.00 2.59 7.71
CA VAL A 258 17.62 3.87 7.09
C VAL A 258 16.59 4.69 7.88
N GLY A 259 16.14 4.22 9.03
CA GLY A 259 15.15 4.91 9.86
C GLY A 259 15.58 6.34 10.22
N GLY A 260 14.64 7.26 10.19
CA GLY A 260 14.89 8.69 10.40
C GLY A 260 15.54 9.43 9.21
N LYS A 261 15.96 8.71 8.15
CA LYS A 261 16.51 9.29 6.92
C LYS A 261 15.55 9.20 5.74
N LEU A 262 14.65 8.25 5.78
CA LEU A 262 13.59 8.02 4.80
C LEU A 262 12.26 7.82 5.53
N THR A 263 11.15 8.22 4.90
CA THR A 263 9.84 7.74 5.33
C THR A 263 9.70 6.27 4.95
N ILE A 264 9.35 5.42 5.91
CA ILE A 264 9.23 3.97 5.74
C ILE A 264 7.76 3.57 5.84
N LEU A 265 7.16 3.23 4.71
CA LEU A 265 5.85 2.60 4.66
C LEU A 265 6.02 1.09 4.53
N VAL A 266 5.01 0.32 4.94
CA VAL A 266 5.00 -1.14 4.74
C VAL A 266 3.65 -1.61 4.22
N ASP A 267 3.65 -2.62 3.35
CA ASP A 267 2.44 -3.32 2.92
C ASP A 267 2.57 -4.84 3.13
N GLY A 268 1.65 -5.61 2.58
CA GLY A 268 1.69 -7.07 2.64
C GLY A 268 0.87 -7.64 3.80
N ALA A 269 -0.40 -7.85 3.56
CA ALA A 269 -1.37 -8.47 4.46
C ALA A 269 -1.77 -7.66 5.71
N ILE A 270 -1.56 -6.36 5.74
CA ILE A 270 -2.19 -5.47 6.73
C ILE A 270 -3.70 -5.47 6.50
N ARG A 271 -4.51 -5.72 7.55
CA ARG A 271 -5.97 -5.89 7.46
C ARG A 271 -6.75 -5.15 8.54
N SER A 272 -6.09 -4.82 9.64
CA SER A 272 -6.71 -4.28 10.85
C SER A 272 -5.88 -3.14 11.44
N GLY A 273 -6.48 -2.38 12.36
CA GLY A 273 -5.75 -1.41 13.18
C GLY A 273 -4.69 -2.06 14.07
N MET A 274 -4.91 -3.30 14.49
CA MET A 274 -3.91 -4.10 15.23
C MET A 274 -2.68 -4.39 14.36
N ASP A 275 -2.86 -4.79 13.09
CA ASP A 275 -1.71 -5.01 12.19
C ASP A 275 -0.96 -3.69 11.93
N MET A 276 -1.70 -2.58 11.81
CA MET A 276 -1.12 -1.24 11.70
C MET A 276 -0.26 -0.90 12.93
N PHE A 277 -0.79 -1.11 14.13
CA PHE A 277 -0.06 -0.89 15.38
C PHE A 277 1.25 -1.69 15.41
N LYS A 278 1.22 -2.97 15.04
CA LYS A 278 2.42 -3.82 14.97
C LYS A 278 3.45 -3.27 13.98
N ALA A 279 2.99 -2.79 12.83
CA ALA A 279 3.87 -2.20 11.82
C ALA A 279 4.56 -0.93 12.34
N LEU A 280 3.82 -0.05 13.00
CA LEU A 280 4.35 1.15 13.65
C LEU A 280 5.34 0.79 14.75
N ALA A 281 5.00 -0.16 15.62
CA ALA A 281 5.88 -0.63 16.69
C ALA A 281 7.18 -1.25 16.16
N LEU A 282 7.17 -1.89 14.98
CA LEU A 282 8.37 -2.35 14.30
C LEU A 282 9.18 -1.23 13.62
N GLY A 283 8.66 0.01 13.62
CA GLY A 283 9.35 1.21 13.14
C GLY A 283 8.95 1.68 11.75
N ALA A 284 7.82 1.21 11.18
CA ALA A 284 7.24 1.86 10.01
C ALA A 284 6.56 3.17 10.42
N ASP A 285 6.59 4.17 9.53
CA ASP A 285 5.87 5.44 9.72
C ASP A 285 4.38 5.30 9.35
N ALA A 286 4.06 4.47 8.34
CA ALA A 286 2.70 4.24 7.88
C ALA A 286 2.56 2.90 7.15
N VAL A 287 1.33 2.51 6.82
CA VAL A 287 1.03 1.28 6.11
C VAL A 287 0.26 1.53 4.81
N LEU A 288 0.44 0.61 3.83
CA LEU A 288 -0.40 0.55 2.64
C LEU A 288 -1.27 -0.71 2.66
N ILE A 289 -2.53 -0.55 2.26
CA ILE A 289 -3.52 -1.64 2.23
C ILE A 289 -4.13 -1.74 0.83
N GLY A 290 -3.94 -2.87 0.15
CA GLY A 290 -4.42 -3.06 -1.23
C GLY A 290 -5.79 -3.72 -1.31
N ARG A 291 -5.81 -5.04 -1.31
CA ARG A 291 -7.00 -5.87 -1.58
C ARG A 291 -8.26 -5.52 -0.78
N PRO A 292 -8.19 -5.18 0.52
CA PRO A 292 -9.36 -4.73 1.27
C PRO A 292 -10.00 -3.48 0.69
N PHE A 293 -9.24 -2.47 0.26
CA PHE A 293 -9.80 -1.29 -0.38
C PHE A 293 -10.50 -1.62 -1.71
N VAL A 294 -9.99 -2.58 -2.49
CA VAL A 294 -10.71 -3.05 -3.68
C VAL A 294 -12.06 -3.66 -3.30
N THR A 295 -12.09 -4.55 -2.32
CA THR A 295 -13.35 -5.18 -1.91
C THR A 295 -14.34 -4.17 -1.33
N THR A 296 -13.87 -3.12 -0.66
CA THR A 296 -14.74 -2.06 -0.13
C THR A 296 -15.33 -1.18 -1.22
N VAL A 297 -14.55 -0.83 -2.25
CA VAL A 297 -15.08 -0.12 -3.43
C VAL A 297 -16.12 -0.96 -4.16
N TYR A 298 -15.84 -2.25 -4.40
CA TYR A 298 -16.78 -3.13 -5.11
C TYR A 298 -18.07 -3.38 -4.33
N GLY A 299 -18.00 -3.50 -3.02
CA GLY A 299 -19.14 -3.87 -2.19
C GLY A 299 -19.93 -2.68 -1.60
N GLY A 300 -19.33 -1.49 -1.52
CA GLY A 300 -19.97 -0.34 -0.88
C GLY A 300 -19.62 1.03 -1.47
N GLY A 301 -18.85 1.08 -2.57
CA GLY A 301 -18.42 2.34 -3.15
C GLY A 301 -17.70 3.23 -2.12
N GLU A 302 -18.01 4.52 -2.11
CA GLU A 302 -17.41 5.48 -1.17
C GLU A 302 -17.77 5.18 0.28
N GLU A 303 -19.03 4.83 0.58
CA GLU A 303 -19.47 4.46 1.93
C GLU A 303 -18.68 3.24 2.45
N GLY A 304 -18.44 2.24 1.58
CA GLY A 304 -17.66 1.07 1.94
C GLY A 304 -16.21 1.40 2.31
N VAL A 305 -15.56 2.31 1.58
CA VAL A 305 -14.22 2.80 1.89
C VAL A 305 -14.20 3.57 3.21
N GLN A 306 -15.15 4.49 3.43
CA GLN A 306 -15.25 5.27 4.66
C GLN A 306 -15.46 4.38 5.88
N LEU A 307 -16.35 3.38 5.78
CA LEU A 307 -16.57 2.40 6.86
C LEU A 307 -15.30 1.62 7.20
N TYR A 308 -14.51 1.25 6.19
CA TYR A 308 -13.27 0.53 6.43
C TYR A 308 -12.21 1.42 7.09
N VAL A 309 -12.08 2.67 6.68
CA VAL A 309 -11.17 3.63 7.32
C VAL A 309 -11.56 3.88 8.78
N GLN A 310 -12.86 4.06 9.05
CA GLN A 310 -13.37 4.21 10.43
C GLN A 310 -13.09 2.97 11.28
N LYS A 311 -13.28 1.77 10.72
CA LYS A 311 -12.93 0.51 11.38
C LYS A 311 -11.44 0.46 11.73
N LEU A 312 -10.55 0.76 10.78
CA LEU A 312 -9.10 0.79 11.00
C LEU A 312 -8.71 1.79 12.10
N LYS A 313 -9.31 2.99 12.08
CA LYS A 313 -9.06 4.04 13.09
C LYS A 313 -9.49 3.59 14.49
N ALA A 314 -10.68 3.02 14.59
CA ALA A 314 -11.21 2.54 15.86
C ALA A 314 -10.37 1.40 16.46
N GLU A 315 -9.94 0.45 15.63
CA GLU A 315 -9.09 -0.66 16.05
C GLU A 315 -7.67 -0.21 16.44
N LEU A 316 -7.08 0.76 15.70
CA LEU A 316 -5.80 1.35 16.07
C LEU A 316 -5.89 2.06 17.42
N ALA A 317 -6.87 2.95 17.60
CA ALA A 317 -7.06 3.69 18.83
C ALA A 317 -7.34 2.77 20.03
N ASP A 318 -8.08 1.67 19.82
CA ASP A 318 -8.33 0.67 20.86
C ASP A 318 -7.04 -0.07 21.25
N THR A 319 -6.26 -0.51 20.26
CA THR A 319 -4.96 -1.17 20.50
C THR A 319 -3.99 -0.24 21.21
N MET A 320 -3.87 1.02 20.78
CA MET A 320 -3.02 2.03 21.41
C MET A 320 -3.40 2.20 22.89
N ARG A 321 -4.69 2.34 23.17
CA ARG A 321 -5.19 2.49 24.55
C ARG A 321 -4.86 1.28 25.44
N MET A 322 -4.96 0.07 24.87
CA MET A 322 -4.67 -1.17 25.60
C MET A 322 -3.17 -1.44 25.77
N CYS A 323 -2.32 -0.75 25.01
CA CYS A 323 -0.85 -0.84 25.11
C CYS A 323 -0.23 0.40 25.76
N GLY A 324 -1.03 1.35 26.28
CA GLY A 324 -0.54 2.55 26.99
C GLY A 324 0.00 3.65 26.07
N ALA A 325 -0.29 3.62 24.76
CA ALA A 325 0.09 4.67 23.81
C ALA A 325 -1.05 5.68 23.63
N HIS A 326 -0.75 6.98 23.72
CA HIS A 326 -1.70 8.06 23.54
C HIS A 326 -1.52 8.82 22.22
N SER A 327 -0.34 8.71 21.62
CA SER A 327 -0.01 9.24 20.31
C SER A 327 0.79 8.20 19.51
N LEU A 328 0.95 8.41 18.20
CA LEU A 328 1.79 7.53 17.38
C LEU A 328 3.26 7.55 17.81
N ALA A 329 3.73 8.64 18.41
CA ALA A 329 5.10 8.80 18.90
C ALA A 329 5.41 7.92 20.14
N ASP A 330 4.36 7.46 20.86
CA ASP A 330 4.53 6.58 22.01
C ASP A 330 4.73 5.12 21.61
N ILE A 331 4.42 4.78 20.33
CA ILE A 331 4.46 3.40 19.86
C ILE A 331 5.90 3.00 19.57
N ASP A 332 6.40 1.97 20.25
CA ASP A 332 7.74 1.42 20.06
C ASP A 332 7.80 -0.12 20.15
N ARG A 333 8.98 -0.69 19.89
CA ARG A 333 9.20 -2.15 19.88
C ARG A 333 8.92 -2.82 21.24
N SER A 334 9.05 -2.13 22.37
CA SER A 334 8.77 -2.69 23.69
C SER A 334 7.30 -3.08 23.88
N MET A 335 6.42 -2.51 23.07
CA MET A 335 5.00 -2.85 23.02
C MET A 335 4.71 -4.16 22.27
N LEU A 336 5.75 -4.82 21.75
CA LEU A 336 5.65 -6.14 21.12
C LEU A 336 6.33 -7.21 21.99
N TYR A 337 5.69 -8.36 22.11
CA TYR A 337 6.23 -9.47 22.88
C TYR A 337 7.41 -10.13 22.15
N GLY A 338 8.58 -10.16 22.80
CA GLY A 338 9.78 -10.81 22.28
C GLY A 338 10.63 -9.96 21.32
N PHE A 339 10.41 -8.65 21.25
CA PHE A 339 11.18 -7.70 20.45
C PHE A 339 12.00 -6.73 21.30
#